data_9aebfc4f2819080286ba50ea017b3c44
#
_entry.id   9aebfc4f2819080286ba50ea017b3c44
#
_cell.length_a   1.000
_cell.length_b   1.000
_cell.length_c   1.000
_cell.angle_alpha   90.00
_cell.angle_beta   90.00
_cell.angle_gamma   90.00
#
_symmetry.space_group_name_H-M   'P 1'
#
loop_
_entity.id
_entity.type
_entity.pdbx_description
1 polymer ?
#
loop_
_entity_poly.entity_id
_entity_poly.type
_entity_poly.pdbx_seq_one_letter_code
_entity_poly.pdbx_strand_id
1 'polypeptide(L)'
;MIIGIIKETSPFETRVAATPQTTARFHQSGFTVMVEHNAGKASGFKNEAYLEAGAVIQQNAVDVLRQADVLLKIQAPALAEIKRLKPHAVIIGDFQNLSSSDALEKLKSLPVTCFALEKLPRLSRAQPFDILSSQNNLAGYQAVIRAAGFSSRIIPLMITSAGTIPPLKFLIVGVGVAGLQAIATAKRLGGKVYASDTREEVKDQVKSLGASFIEDITLSLIHISEPTRQAEIS
;
A
#
# COMPACT_ATOMS: atom_id res chain seq x y z
N MET A 1 -27.33 1.88 -6.70
CA MET A 1 -26.38 1.89 -5.59
C MET A 1 -25.25 2.85 -5.94
N ILE A 2 -24.92 3.74 -5.02
CA ILE A 2 -23.94 4.82 -5.20
C ILE A 2 -22.63 4.43 -4.54
N ILE A 3 -21.52 4.40 -5.31
CA ILE A 3 -20.16 4.23 -4.81
C ILE A 3 -19.54 5.61 -4.66
N GLY A 4 -19.09 5.95 -3.45
CA GLY A 4 -18.44 7.20 -3.14
C GLY A 4 -16.92 7.06 -3.04
N ILE A 5 -16.19 8.00 -3.63
CA ILE A 5 -14.74 8.10 -3.57
C ILE A 5 -14.40 9.52 -3.14
N ILE A 6 -13.75 9.67 -2.00
CA ILE A 6 -13.33 10.96 -1.48
C ILE A 6 -11.81 11.07 -1.48
N LYS A 7 -11.32 12.28 -1.37
CA LYS A 7 -9.90 12.56 -1.23
C LYS A 7 -9.38 12.01 0.10
N GLU A 8 -8.20 11.40 0.07
CA GLU A 8 -7.50 11.03 1.30
C GLU A 8 -6.92 12.28 1.98
N THR A 9 -7.12 12.37 3.28
CA THR A 9 -6.73 13.54 4.08
C THR A 9 -5.53 13.28 4.98
N SER A 10 -5.07 12.03 5.05
CA SER A 10 -3.89 11.66 5.84
C SER A 10 -2.63 12.30 5.25
N PRO A 11 -1.71 12.82 6.08
CA PRO A 11 -0.44 13.35 5.61
C PRO A 11 0.32 12.32 4.77
N PHE A 12 0.86 12.78 3.63
CA PHE A 12 1.64 11.96 2.68
C PHE A 12 0.87 10.86 1.94
N GLU A 13 -0.45 10.69 2.17
CA GLU A 13 -1.25 9.78 1.38
C GLU A 13 -1.57 10.43 0.02
N THR A 14 -1.05 9.83 -1.04
CA THR A 14 -1.25 10.32 -2.41
C THR A 14 -2.15 9.40 -3.23
N ARG A 15 -2.46 8.21 -2.72
CA ARG A 15 -3.30 7.23 -3.42
C ARG A 15 -4.77 7.66 -3.41
N VAL A 16 -5.54 7.10 -4.31
CA VAL A 16 -6.99 7.23 -4.38
C VAL A 16 -7.63 5.85 -4.45
N ALA A 17 -8.77 5.67 -3.80
CA ALA A 17 -9.40 4.37 -3.64
C ALA A 17 -9.89 3.73 -4.95
N ALA A 18 -10.19 4.52 -5.98
CA ALA A 18 -10.45 4.01 -7.32
C ALA A 18 -9.85 4.91 -8.39
N THR A 19 -9.25 4.31 -9.41
CA THR A 19 -8.74 4.99 -10.60
C THR A 19 -9.88 5.25 -11.59
N PRO A 20 -9.71 6.12 -12.61
CA PRO A 20 -10.69 6.27 -13.69
C PRO A 20 -11.02 4.93 -14.37
N GLN A 21 -10.04 4.06 -14.58
CA GLN A 21 -10.26 2.74 -15.16
C GLN A 21 -11.16 1.86 -14.25
N THR A 22 -10.94 1.87 -12.95
CA THR A 22 -11.79 1.14 -11.98
C THR A 22 -13.18 1.74 -11.94
N THR A 23 -13.29 3.06 -11.98
CA THR A 23 -14.55 3.80 -12.04
C THR A 23 -15.37 3.40 -13.27
N ALA A 24 -14.74 3.32 -14.44
CA ALA A 24 -15.43 2.88 -15.67
C ALA A 24 -16.01 1.46 -15.53
N ARG A 25 -15.30 0.54 -14.86
CA ARG A 25 -15.79 -0.82 -14.59
C ARG A 25 -17.01 -0.80 -13.66
N PHE A 26 -16.99 0.01 -12.61
CA PHE A 26 -18.16 0.16 -11.73
C PHE A 26 -19.36 0.73 -12.49
N HIS A 27 -19.14 1.75 -13.31
CA HIS A 27 -20.19 2.35 -14.12
C HIS A 27 -20.80 1.33 -15.12
N GLN A 28 -19.97 0.57 -15.82
CA GLN A 28 -20.40 -0.52 -16.72
C GLN A 28 -21.18 -1.61 -15.98
N SER A 29 -20.90 -1.82 -14.69
CA SER A 29 -21.64 -2.77 -13.82
C SER A 29 -22.95 -2.18 -13.27
N GLY A 30 -23.36 -1.00 -13.70
CA GLY A 30 -24.63 -0.36 -13.32
C GLY A 30 -24.58 0.44 -12.01
N PHE A 31 -23.40 0.72 -11.48
CA PHE A 31 -23.25 1.58 -10.30
C PHE A 31 -23.14 3.05 -10.70
N THR A 32 -23.71 3.91 -9.89
CA THR A 32 -23.41 5.35 -9.96
C THR A 32 -22.15 5.61 -9.14
N VAL A 33 -21.13 6.22 -9.72
CA VAL A 33 -19.89 6.53 -9.02
C VAL A 33 -19.82 8.05 -8.79
N MET A 34 -19.69 8.44 -7.52
CA MET A 34 -19.47 9.83 -7.11
C MET A 34 -18.02 10.00 -6.65
N VAL A 35 -17.33 10.99 -7.22
CA VAL A 35 -15.93 11.26 -6.89
C VAL A 35 -15.82 12.70 -6.39
N GLU A 36 -15.18 12.92 -5.27
CA GLU A 36 -14.87 14.25 -4.78
C GLU A 36 -13.90 14.96 -5.74
N HIS A 37 -14.13 16.25 -5.96
CA HIS A 37 -13.29 17.10 -6.78
C HIS A 37 -11.80 16.98 -6.38
N ASN A 38 -10.96 16.69 -7.35
CA ASN A 38 -9.52 16.48 -7.15
C ASN A 38 -9.14 15.26 -6.27
N ALA A 39 -10.02 14.30 -5.99
CA ALA A 39 -9.67 13.12 -5.20
C ALA A 39 -8.48 12.34 -5.78
N GLY A 40 -8.38 12.20 -7.10
CA GLY A 40 -7.29 11.52 -7.79
C GLY A 40 -6.08 12.36 -8.12
N LYS A 41 -6.09 13.67 -7.85
CA LYS A 41 -5.06 14.62 -8.32
C LYS A 41 -3.65 14.23 -7.84
N ALA A 42 -3.51 13.84 -6.59
CA ALA A 42 -2.23 13.43 -6.02
C ALA A 42 -1.69 12.12 -6.61
N SER A 43 -2.57 11.29 -7.17
CA SER A 43 -2.22 10.07 -7.94
C SER A 43 -2.06 10.32 -9.45
N GLY A 44 -2.11 11.58 -9.90
CA GLY A 44 -1.98 11.94 -11.30
C GLY A 44 -3.26 11.87 -12.13
N PHE A 45 -4.42 11.61 -11.51
CA PHE A 45 -5.72 11.54 -12.19
C PHE A 45 -6.48 12.85 -12.05
N LYS A 46 -6.84 13.45 -13.20
CA LYS A 46 -7.65 14.67 -13.27
C LYS A 46 -9.14 14.34 -13.19
N ASN A 47 -9.96 15.33 -12.86
CA ASN A 47 -11.43 15.19 -12.81
C ASN A 47 -12.03 14.77 -14.16
N GLU A 48 -11.48 15.30 -15.26
CA GLU A 48 -11.93 15.00 -16.63
C GLU A 48 -11.87 13.49 -16.91
N ALA A 49 -10.81 12.81 -16.49
CA ALA A 49 -10.66 11.37 -16.66
C ALA A 49 -11.73 10.57 -15.90
N TYR A 50 -12.18 11.05 -14.75
CA TYR A 50 -13.30 10.43 -14.01
C TYR A 50 -14.65 10.71 -14.67
N LEU A 51 -14.85 11.91 -15.22
CA LEU A 51 -16.05 12.24 -15.99
C LEU A 51 -16.17 11.36 -17.25
N GLU A 52 -15.09 11.20 -18.00
CA GLU A 52 -15.00 10.30 -19.14
C GLU A 52 -15.28 8.84 -18.75
N ALA A 53 -14.92 8.44 -17.54
CA ALA A 53 -15.19 7.12 -16.96
C ALA A 53 -16.63 6.94 -16.47
N GLY A 54 -17.52 7.96 -16.62
CA GLY A 54 -18.91 7.93 -16.22
C GLY A 54 -19.17 8.30 -14.75
N ALA A 55 -18.21 8.90 -14.05
CA ALA A 55 -18.42 9.38 -12.69
C ALA A 55 -19.12 10.75 -12.65
N VAL A 56 -19.75 11.01 -11.52
CA VAL A 56 -20.26 12.35 -11.14
C VAL A 56 -19.27 13.00 -10.19
N ILE A 57 -18.75 14.19 -10.54
CA ILE A 57 -17.84 14.93 -9.67
C ILE A 57 -18.64 15.77 -8.67
N GLN A 58 -18.38 15.59 -7.39
CA GLN A 58 -18.91 16.38 -6.29
C GLN A 58 -17.87 17.39 -5.79
N GLN A 59 -18.29 18.60 -5.45
CA GLN A 59 -17.34 19.67 -5.08
C GLN A 59 -16.64 19.41 -3.72
N ASN A 60 -17.26 18.67 -2.85
CA ASN A 60 -16.73 18.39 -1.50
C ASN A 60 -17.06 16.95 -1.03
N ALA A 61 -16.29 16.47 -0.06
CA ALA A 61 -16.47 15.15 0.54
C ALA A 61 -17.85 14.96 1.19
N VAL A 62 -18.45 16.03 1.73
CA VAL A 62 -19.72 15.93 2.48
C VAL A 62 -20.86 15.46 1.59
N ASP A 63 -20.90 15.95 0.34
CA ASP A 63 -21.95 15.59 -0.61
C ASP A 63 -21.80 14.12 -1.04
N VAL A 64 -20.59 13.62 -1.14
CA VAL A 64 -20.31 12.19 -1.39
C VAL A 64 -20.71 11.34 -0.20
N LEU A 65 -20.27 11.70 1.01
CA LEU A 65 -20.49 10.92 2.24
C LEU A 65 -21.98 10.75 2.59
N ARG A 66 -22.78 11.78 2.34
CA ARG A 66 -24.22 11.75 2.62
C ARG A 66 -25.02 10.89 1.64
N GLN A 67 -24.51 10.66 0.45
CA GLN A 67 -25.22 9.97 -0.62
C GLN A 67 -24.67 8.55 -0.87
N ALA A 68 -23.41 8.29 -0.58
CA ALA A 68 -22.77 7.02 -0.88
C ALA A 68 -23.40 5.86 -0.10
N ASP A 69 -23.81 4.83 -0.81
CA ASP A 69 -24.21 3.54 -0.23
C ASP A 69 -22.96 2.72 0.13
N VAL A 70 -21.91 2.84 -0.69
CA VAL A 70 -20.60 2.22 -0.46
C VAL A 70 -19.54 3.30 -0.54
N LEU A 71 -18.77 3.49 0.52
CA LEU A 71 -17.62 4.38 0.57
C LEU A 71 -16.33 3.56 0.38
N LEU A 72 -15.55 3.89 -0.63
CA LEU A 72 -14.21 3.33 -0.83
C LEU A 72 -13.17 4.29 -0.31
N LYS A 73 -12.26 3.78 0.54
CA LYS A 73 -11.14 4.54 1.11
C LYS A 73 -9.85 3.74 1.06
N ILE A 74 -8.72 4.45 0.97
CA ILE A 74 -7.39 3.85 1.19
C ILE A 74 -7.20 3.60 2.68
N GLN A 75 -7.44 4.63 3.51
CA GLN A 75 -7.33 4.54 4.97
C GLN A 75 -8.70 4.67 5.63
N ALA A 76 -8.78 4.27 6.89
CA ALA A 76 -10.00 4.44 7.68
C ALA A 76 -10.50 5.89 7.64
N PRO A 77 -11.82 6.11 7.63
CA PRO A 77 -12.37 7.45 7.62
C PRO A 77 -12.04 8.19 8.91
N ALA A 78 -11.72 9.49 8.79
CA ALA A 78 -11.50 10.38 9.93
C ALA A 78 -12.82 10.61 10.70
N LEU A 79 -12.73 11.01 11.97
CA LEU A 79 -13.90 11.28 12.83
C LEU A 79 -14.89 12.28 12.20
N ALA A 80 -14.38 13.30 11.50
CA ALA A 80 -15.21 14.28 10.81
C ALA A 80 -15.98 13.67 9.62
N GLU A 81 -15.39 12.71 8.92
CA GLU A 81 -16.00 11.95 7.82
C GLU A 81 -17.05 10.98 8.37
N ILE A 82 -16.72 10.25 9.45
CA ILE A 82 -17.63 9.30 10.12
C ILE A 82 -18.95 9.95 10.53
N LYS A 83 -18.90 11.17 11.06
CA LYS A 83 -20.10 11.92 11.48
C LYS A 83 -21.04 12.29 10.32
N ARG A 84 -20.60 12.15 9.09
CA ARG A 84 -21.35 12.54 7.88
C ARG A 84 -21.78 11.36 7.02
N LEU A 85 -21.43 10.16 7.44
CA LEU A 85 -21.80 8.92 6.73
C LEU A 85 -23.33 8.76 6.68
N LYS A 86 -23.79 8.28 5.55
CA LYS A 86 -25.16 7.85 5.38
C LYS A 86 -25.45 6.65 6.32
N PRO A 87 -26.61 6.59 6.99
CA PRO A 87 -27.01 5.38 7.71
C PRO A 87 -27.00 4.16 6.79
N HIS A 88 -26.56 3.02 7.33
CA HIS A 88 -26.41 1.75 6.58
C HIS A 88 -25.39 1.76 5.44
N ALA A 89 -24.52 2.76 5.38
CA ALA A 89 -23.42 2.76 4.42
C ALA A 89 -22.46 1.61 4.69
N VAL A 90 -21.90 1.09 3.60
CA VAL A 90 -20.79 0.13 3.62
C VAL A 90 -19.49 0.89 3.42
N ILE A 91 -18.49 0.64 4.25
CA ILE A 91 -17.16 1.25 4.14
C ILE A 91 -16.14 0.15 3.85
N ILE A 92 -15.35 0.33 2.82
CA ILE A 92 -14.31 -0.64 2.42
C ILE A 92 -12.96 0.10 2.40
N GLY A 93 -11.98 -0.39 3.17
CA GLY A 93 -10.66 0.24 3.25
C GLY A 93 -9.70 -0.48 4.20
N ASP A 94 -8.56 0.16 4.46
CA ASP A 94 -7.59 -0.25 5.46
C ASP A 94 -7.87 0.48 6.79
N PHE A 95 -8.14 -0.29 7.84
CA PHE A 95 -8.49 0.23 9.15
C PHE A 95 -7.35 0.11 10.17
N GLN A 96 -6.14 -0.31 9.78
CA GLN A 96 -5.00 -0.46 10.69
C GLN A 96 -4.71 0.82 11.50
N ASN A 97 -4.88 1.98 10.87
CA ASN A 97 -4.58 3.27 11.48
C ASN A 97 -5.76 3.85 12.29
N LEU A 98 -6.84 3.10 12.46
CA LEU A 98 -7.96 3.52 13.31
C LEU A 98 -7.61 3.32 14.79
N SER A 99 -6.54 3.96 15.23
CA SER A 99 -6.01 3.85 16.60
C SER A 99 -6.64 4.86 17.57
N SER A 100 -7.38 5.87 17.08
CA SER A 100 -8.08 6.78 17.98
C SER A 100 -9.33 6.10 18.52
N SER A 101 -9.40 5.95 19.83
CA SER A 101 -10.56 5.40 20.53
C SER A 101 -11.87 6.08 20.13
N ASP A 102 -11.86 7.41 19.97
CA ASP A 102 -13.04 8.20 19.65
C ASP A 102 -13.61 7.90 18.25
N ALA A 103 -12.76 7.74 17.25
CA ALA A 103 -13.20 7.42 15.89
C ALA A 103 -13.76 5.99 15.82
N LEU A 104 -13.11 5.04 16.48
CA LEU A 104 -13.58 3.65 16.55
C LEU A 104 -14.91 3.53 17.31
N GLU A 105 -15.02 4.15 18.48
CA GLU A 105 -16.26 4.15 19.27
C GLU A 105 -17.39 4.84 18.50
N LYS A 106 -17.09 5.95 17.82
CA LYS A 106 -18.09 6.60 16.97
C LYS A 106 -18.54 5.70 15.83
N LEU A 107 -17.61 5.01 15.18
CA LEU A 107 -17.94 4.10 14.08
C LEU A 107 -18.80 2.94 14.55
N LYS A 108 -18.49 2.35 15.73
CA LYS A 108 -19.30 1.30 16.36
C LYS A 108 -20.73 1.77 16.73
N SER A 109 -20.90 3.05 17.03
CA SER A 109 -22.20 3.63 17.40
C SER A 109 -23.14 3.89 16.21
N LEU A 110 -22.65 3.75 14.98
CA LEU A 110 -23.44 4.01 13.77
C LEU A 110 -23.90 2.70 13.12
N PRO A 111 -25.08 2.70 12.49
CA PRO A 111 -25.56 1.57 11.71
C PRO A 111 -24.82 1.49 10.36
N VAL A 112 -23.55 1.19 10.37
CA VAL A 112 -22.70 1.04 9.17
C VAL A 112 -22.02 -0.33 9.16
N THR A 113 -21.64 -0.80 7.99
CA THR A 113 -20.85 -2.03 7.82
C THR A 113 -19.46 -1.71 7.34
N CYS A 114 -18.42 -2.23 8.00
CA CYS A 114 -17.03 -2.01 7.63
C CYS A 114 -16.37 -3.29 7.14
N PHE A 115 -15.77 -3.24 5.96
CA PHE A 115 -14.88 -4.28 5.43
C PHE A 115 -13.44 -3.83 5.57
N ALA A 116 -12.77 -4.34 6.60
CA ALA A 116 -11.37 -4.09 6.90
C ALA A 116 -10.50 -5.02 6.04
N LEU A 117 -9.92 -4.49 4.97
CA LEU A 117 -9.19 -5.28 3.98
C LEU A 117 -7.93 -5.94 4.57
N GLU A 118 -7.31 -5.32 5.56
CA GLU A 118 -6.15 -5.88 6.28
C GLU A 118 -6.50 -7.09 7.17
N LYS A 119 -7.80 -7.31 7.45
CA LYS A 119 -8.28 -8.45 8.23
C LYS A 119 -8.73 -9.63 7.38
N LEU A 120 -8.65 -9.51 6.06
CA LEU A 120 -8.99 -10.61 5.18
C LEU A 120 -8.08 -11.82 5.44
N PRO A 121 -8.64 -13.04 5.54
CA PRO A 121 -7.85 -14.22 5.78
C PRO A 121 -6.92 -14.50 4.58
N ARG A 122 -5.69 -14.98 4.85
CA ARG A 122 -4.70 -15.32 3.82
C ARG A 122 -5.02 -16.66 3.17
N LEU A 123 -6.10 -16.70 2.43
CA LEU A 123 -6.55 -17.85 1.65
C LEU A 123 -6.33 -17.57 0.15
N SER A 124 -6.12 -18.61 -0.65
CA SER A 124 -5.89 -18.48 -2.10
C SER A 124 -6.99 -17.67 -2.80
N ARG A 125 -8.25 -17.83 -2.39
CA ARG A 125 -9.38 -17.05 -2.92
C ARG A 125 -9.37 -15.57 -2.54
N ALA A 126 -8.75 -15.21 -1.41
CA ALA A 126 -8.66 -13.84 -0.93
C ALA A 126 -7.40 -13.12 -1.45
N GLN A 127 -6.48 -13.83 -2.09
CA GLN A 127 -5.22 -13.29 -2.59
C GLN A 127 -5.39 -12.04 -3.52
N PRO A 128 -6.40 -11.96 -4.41
CA PRO A 128 -6.63 -10.76 -5.21
C PRO A 128 -7.02 -9.52 -4.39
N PHE A 129 -7.46 -9.71 -3.15
CA PHE A 129 -7.88 -8.64 -2.21
C PHE A 129 -6.83 -8.36 -1.13
N ASP A 130 -5.66 -9.03 -1.18
CA ASP A 130 -4.58 -8.83 -0.21
C ASP A 130 -3.84 -7.51 -0.49
N ILE A 131 -4.34 -6.46 0.17
CA ILE A 131 -3.75 -5.11 0.08
C ILE A 131 -2.35 -5.06 0.71
N LEU A 132 -2.09 -5.88 1.73
CA LEU A 132 -0.80 -5.88 2.43
C LEU A 132 0.31 -6.39 1.52
N SER A 133 0.07 -7.52 0.84
CA SER A 133 1.07 -8.08 -0.10
C SER A 133 1.28 -7.16 -1.30
N SER A 134 0.22 -6.60 -1.88
CA SER A 134 0.35 -5.69 -3.02
C SER A 134 1.13 -4.43 -2.67
N GLN A 135 0.87 -3.82 -1.51
CA GLN A 135 1.59 -2.63 -1.07
C GLN A 135 3.03 -2.93 -0.63
N ASN A 136 3.28 -4.07 0.03
CA ASN A 136 4.62 -4.51 0.38
C ASN A 136 5.49 -4.76 -0.86
N ASN A 137 4.91 -5.24 -1.95
CA ASN A 137 5.61 -5.39 -3.23
C ASN A 137 6.11 -4.02 -3.73
N LEU A 138 5.22 -3.00 -3.77
CA LEU A 138 5.59 -1.64 -4.16
C LEU A 138 6.62 -1.02 -3.20
N ALA A 139 6.50 -1.28 -1.90
CA ALA A 139 7.45 -0.82 -0.89
C ALA A 139 8.85 -1.41 -1.13
N GLY A 140 8.96 -2.70 -1.45
CA GLY A 140 10.22 -3.34 -1.79
C GLY A 140 10.89 -2.73 -3.03
N TYR A 141 10.12 -2.46 -4.07
CA TYR A 141 10.60 -1.73 -5.25
C TYR A 141 11.11 -0.34 -4.86
N GLN A 142 10.28 0.45 -4.18
CA GLN A 142 10.61 1.83 -3.83
C GLN A 142 11.81 1.95 -2.88
N ALA A 143 11.97 0.98 -1.96
CA ALA A 143 13.12 0.94 -1.05
C ALA A 143 14.45 0.87 -1.82
N VAL A 144 14.52 0.02 -2.86
CA VAL A 144 15.73 -0.10 -3.68
C VAL A 144 15.97 1.17 -4.50
N ILE A 145 14.92 1.76 -5.08
CA ILE A 145 15.06 3.01 -5.86
C ILE A 145 15.57 4.15 -4.97
N ARG A 146 15.03 4.27 -3.74
CA ARG A 146 15.51 5.25 -2.77
C ARG A 146 16.95 5.00 -2.35
N ALA A 147 17.31 3.75 -2.01
CA ALA A 147 18.66 3.38 -1.65
C ALA A 147 19.65 3.68 -2.79
N ALA A 148 19.24 3.44 -4.02
CA ALA A 148 20.02 3.79 -5.21
C ALA A 148 20.26 5.31 -5.34
N GLY A 149 19.20 6.11 -5.07
CA GLY A 149 19.28 7.58 -5.11
C GLY A 149 20.15 8.18 -4.00
N PHE A 150 20.24 7.52 -2.84
CA PHE A 150 21.13 7.93 -1.73
C PHE A 150 22.57 7.46 -1.91
N SER A 151 22.82 6.48 -2.78
CA SER A 151 24.17 5.95 -3.02
C SER A 151 24.99 6.91 -3.89
N SER A 152 26.20 7.22 -3.47
CA SER A 152 27.18 7.94 -4.30
C SER A 152 27.85 7.03 -5.34
N ARG A 153 27.50 5.73 -5.39
CA ARG A 153 28.13 4.73 -6.26
C ARG A 153 27.20 4.28 -7.37
N ILE A 154 27.77 3.95 -8.52
CA ILE A 154 27.05 3.35 -9.65
C ILE A 154 26.62 1.93 -9.28
N ILE A 155 25.41 1.55 -9.67
CA ILE A 155 24.82 0.26 -9.31
C ILE A 155 25.36 -0.89 -10.15
N PRO A 156 25.30 -0.85 -11.51
CA PRO A 156 25.76 -1.97 -12.31
C PRO A 156 27.28 -2.04 -12.39
N LEU A 157 27.78 -3.19 -12.78
CA LEU A 157 29.15 -3.32 -13.29
C LEU A 157 29.31 -2.44 -14.55
N MET A 158 30.31 -1.58 -14.57
CA MET A 158 30.65 -0.78 -15.77
C MET A 158 32.11 -0.97 -16.14
N ILE A 159 32.34 -1.16 -17.42
CA ILE A 159 33.69 -1.24 -18.00
C ILE A 159 33.88 0.00 -18.88
N THR A 160 34.89 0.78 -18.58
CA THR A 160 35.27 1.99 -19.32
C THR A 160 36.72 1.88 -19.82
N SER A 161 37.13 2.77 -20.70
CA SER A 161 38.53 2.88 -21.10
C SER A 161 39.49 3.18 -19.95
N ALA A 162 38.97 3.79 -18.87
CA ALA A 162 39.76 4.10 -17.67
C ALA A 162 39.77 2.97 -16.61
N GLY A 163 39.04 1.86 -16.85
CA GLY A 163 38.98 0.72 -15.94
C GLY A 163 37.60 0.21 -15.66
N THR A 164 37.51 -0.71 -14.69
CA THR A 164 36.25 -1.39 -14.27
C THR A 164 35.73 -0.82 -13.00
N ILE A 165 34.43 -0.45 -12.98
CA ILE A 165 33.68 -0.04 -11.78
C ILE A 165 32.90 -1.25 -11.30
N PRO A 166 33.22 -1.79 -10.10
CA PRO A 166 32.49 -2.95 -9.57
C PRO A 166 31.03 -2.60 -9.21
N PRO A 167 30.12 -3.58 -9.27
CA PRO A 167 28.71 -3.34 -8.96
C PRO A 167 28.49 -3.00 -7.47
N LEU A 168 27.49 -2.18 -7.21
CA LEU A 168 27.04 -1.88 -5.85
C LEU A 168 26.51 -3.16 -5.18
N LYS A 169 26.89 -3.37 -3.92
CA LYS A 169 26.40 -4.47 -3.11
C LYS A 169 25.15 -4.03 -2.34
N PHE A 170 24.07 -4.79 -2.45
CA PHE A 170 22.85 -4.63 -1.66
C PHE A 170 22.76 -5.75 -0.63
N LEU A 171 22.44 -5.41 0.59
CA LEU A 171 22.05 -6.36 1.64
C LEU A 171 20.56 -6.17 1.93
N ILE A 172 19.78 -7.21 1.72
CA ILE A 172 18.34 -7.23 2.00
C ILE A 172 18.12 -8.08 3.25
N VAL A 173 17.60 -7.47 4.28
CA VAL A 173 17.27 -8.12 5.56
C VAL A 173 15.76 -8.33 5.62
N GLY A 174 15.34 -9.59 5.72
CA GLY A 174 13.94 -10.00 5.63
C GLY A 174 13.52 -10.32 4.19
N VAL A 175 13.15 -11.57 3.94
CA VAL A 175 12.79 -12.11 2.62
C VAL A 175 11.29 -12.43 2.57
N GLY A 176 10.46 -11.47 3.01
CA GLY A 176 9.03 -11.48 2.75
C GLY A 176 8.72 -10.90 1.36
N VAL A 177 7.45 -10.54 1.11
CA VAL A 177 7.02 -9.97 -0.19
C VAL A 177 7.86 -8.75 -0.57
N ALA A 178 8.07 -7.82 0.37
CA ALA A 178 8.90 -6.63 0.14
C ALA A 178 10.36 -7.00 -0.16
N GLY A 179 10.94 -7.91 0.62
CA GLY A 179 12.32 -8.34 0.44
C GLY A 179 12.57 -9.05 -0.90
N LEU A 180 11.69 -9.96 -1.29
CA LEU A 180 11.76 -10.63 -2.59
C LEU A 180 11.69 -9.64 -3.76
N GLN A 181 10.78 -8.65 -3.67
CA GLN A 181 10.69 -7.60 -4.68
C GLN A 181 11.93 -6.70 -4.67
N ALA A 182 12.48 -6.38 -3.49
CA ALA A 182 13.71 -5.61 -3.37
C ALA A 182 14.89 -6.36 -4.03
N ILE A 183 15.02 -7.67 -3.77
CA ILE A 183 16.02 -8.52 -4.43
C ILE A 183 15.89 -8.44 -5.95
N ALA A 184 14.69 -8.69 -6.46
CA ALA A 184 14.40 -8.66 -7.89
C ALA A 184 14.72 -7.30 -8.51
N THR A 185 14.38 -6.20 -7.82
CA THR A 185 14.62 -4.83 -8.29
C THR A 185 16.14 -4.51 -8.31
N ALA A 186 16.86 -4.80 -7.22
CA ALA A 186 18.29 -4.56 -7.13
C ALA A 186 19.10 -5.39 -8.17
N LYS A 187 18.65 -6.63 -8.44
CA LYS A 187 19.21 -7.48 -9.50
C LYS A 187 19.00 -6.88 -10.89
N ARG A 188 17.78 -6.39 -11.18
CA ARG A 188 17.47 -5.73 -12.47
C ARG A 188 18.31 -4.47 -12.70
N LEU A 189 18.65 -3.74 -11.64
CA LEU A 189 19.56 -2.59 -11.70
C LEU A 189 21.03 -2.99 -11.87
N GLY A 190 21.36 -4.29 -11.87
CA GLY A 190 22.71 -4.79 -12.03
C GLY A 190 23.53 -4.84 -10.73
N GLY A 191 22.90 -4.70 -9.58
CA GLY A 191 23.55 -4.79 -8.29
C GLY A 191 23.94 -6.23 -7.92
N LYS A 192 24.98 -6.38 -7.07
CA LYS A 192 25.30 -7.64 -6.41
C LYS A 192 24.47 -7.76 -5.14
N VAL A 193 23.54 -8.72 -5.08
CA VAL A 193 22.53 -8.79 -4.02
C VAL A 193 22.83 -9.94 -3.07
N TYR A 194 22.80 -9.63 -1.80
CA TYR A 194 22.85 -10.53 -0.67
C TYR A 194 21.55 -10.40 0.12
N ALA A 195 21.06 -11.50 0.68
CA ALA A 195 19.84 -11.48 1.48
C ALA A 195 20.00 -12.38 2.70
N SER A 196 19.32 -12.02 3.79
CA SER A 196 19.23 -12.79 5.02
C SER A 196 17.82 -12.79 5.56
N ASP A 197 17.40 -13.92 6.11
CA ASP A 197 16.12 -14.11 6.80
C ASP A 197 16.31 -15.16 7.90
N THR A 198 15.49 -15.10 8.93
CA THR A 198 15.50 -16.10 10.00
C THR A 198 14.88 -17.44 9.58
N ARG A 199 14.15 -17.47 8.48
CA ARG A 199 13.50 -18.65 7.91
C ARG A 199 14.38 -19.26 6.82
N GLU A 200 14.82 -20.47 7.02
CA GLU A 200 15.66 -21.19 6.03
C GLU A 200 14.94 -21.51 4.72
N GLU A 201 13.64 -21.74 4.79
CA GLU A 201 12.75 -22.07 3.63
C GLU A 201 12.78 -21.02 2.51
N VAL A 202 13.14 -19.77 2.81
CA VAL A 202 13.23 -18.71 1.79
C VAL A 202 14.55 -18.72 1.01
N LYS A 203 15.52 -19.52 1.41
CA LYS A 203 16.86 -19.62 0.79
C LYS A 203 16.80 -19.96 -0.70
N ASP A 204 15.92 -20.89 -1.06
CA ASP A 204 15.77 -21.28 -2.47
C ASP A 204 15.09 -20.17 -3.30
N GLN A 205 14.18 -19.42 -2.70
CA GLN A 205 13.58 -18.25 -3.36
C GLN A 205 14.62 -17.15 -3.62
N VAL A 206 15.52 -16.89 -2.65
CA VAL A 206 16.64 -15.94 -2.83
C VAL A 206 17.55 -16.37 -3.95
N LYS A 207 17.95 -17.65 -3.98
CA LYS A 207 18.82 -18.20 -5.03
C LYS A 207 18.15 -18.16 -6.40
N SER A 208 16.86 -18.46 -6.50
CA SER A 208 16.10 -18.41 -7.76
C SER A 208 16.04 -17.01 -8.36
N LEU A 209 16.10 -15.97 -7.53
CA LEU A 209 16.22 -14.57 -7.96
C LEU A 209 17.67 -14.16 -8.29
N GLY A 210 18.64 -15.07 -8.20
CA GLY A 210 20.05 -14.83 -8.49
C GLY A 210 20.78 -14.02 -7.41
N ALA A 211 20.30 -14.02 -6.18
CA ALA A 211 20.96 -13.42 -5.03
C ALA A 211 21.67 -14.47 -4.16
N SER A 212 22.62 -14.03 -3.33
CA SER A 212 23.33 -14.88 -2.36
C SER A 212 22.65 -14.81 -1.00
N PHE A 213 22.28 -15.94 -0.43
CA PHE A 213 21.75 -16.01 0.93
C PHE A 213 22.92 -16.02 1.94
N ILE A 214 22.81 -15.22 3.01
CA ILE A 214 23.76 -15.14 4.11
C ILE A 214 23.10 -15.75 5.35
N GLU A 215 23.72 -16.80 5.92
CA GLU A 215 23.17 -17.56 7.06
C GLU A 215 23.53 -16.94 8.41
N ASP A 216 24.66 -16.24 8.53
CA ASP A 216 25.27 -15.84 9.80
C ASP A 216 24.83 -14.47 10.35
N ILE A 217 23.84 -13.83 9.77
CA ILE A 217 23.25 -12.64 10.40
C ILE A 217 22.23 -13.13 11.43
N THR A 218 22.66 -13.38 12.66
CA THR A 218 21.77 -13.70 13.77
C THR A 218 20.96 -12.47 14.15
N LEU A 219 19.96 -12.15 13.34
CA LEU A 219 18.97 -11.12 13.65
C LEU A 219 17.89 -11.81 14.49
N SER A 220 17.98 -11.67 15.81
CA SER A 220 16.87 -12.02 16.67
C SER A 220 15.67 -11.16 16.30
N LEU A 221 14.56 -11.77 15.88
CA LEU A 221 13.29 -11.08 15.59
C LEU A 221 12.83 -10.22 16.77
N ILE A 222 13.22 -10.56 18.00
CA ILE A 222 12.92 -9.81 19.23
C ILE A 222 13.56 -8.41 19.22
N HIS A 223 14.74 -8.26 18.60
CA HIS A 223 15.44 -6.96 18.57
C HIS A 223 15.01 -6.04 17.43
N ILE A 224 14.30 -6.53 16.41
CA ILE A 224 13.90 -5.74 15.23
C ILE A 224 12.41 -5.41 15.24
N SER A 225 11.57 -6.26 15.82
CA SER A 225 10.11 -6.13 15.71
C SER A 225 9.43 -5.49 16.93
N GLU A 226 10.11 -5.25 18.06
CA GLU A 226 9.42 -4.84 19.29
C GLU A 226 10.10 -3.79 20.18
N PRO A 227 10.38 -2.58 19.71
CA PRO A 227 10.48 -1.47 20.66
C PRO A 227 9.12 -1.05 21.23
N THR A 228 8.01 -1.45 20.60
CA THR A 228 6.66 -1.00 20.98
C THR A 228 5.89 -1.94 21.90
N ARG A 229 6.19 -3.24 21.93
CA ARG A 229 5.45 -4.18 22.81
C ARG A 229 5.98 -4.25 24.25
N GLN A 230 7.22 -3.87 24.51
CA GLN A 230 7.74 -3.82 25.87
C GLN A 230 7.25 -2.61 26.70
N ALA A 231 6.69 -1.60 26.06
CA ALA A 231 6.13 -0.43 26.76
C ALA A 231 4.69 -0.67 27.29
N GLU A 232 4.04 -1.77 26.89
CA GLU A 232 2.67 -2.08 27.30
C GLU A 232 2.54 -3.11 28.43
N ILE A 233 3.67 -3.60 28.98
CA ILE A 233 3.67 -4.65 30.04
C ILE A 233 4.27 -4.14 31.37
N SER A 234 4.38 -2.83 31.55
CA SER A 234 4.80 -2.27 32.86
C SER A 234 3.76 -1.32 33.43
#